data_34508ad7b7b35a8fe7d44684e71570de
#
_entry.id   34508ad7b7b35a8fe7d44684e71570de
#
_cell.length_a   1.000
_cell.length_b   1.000
_cell.length_c   1.000
_cell.angle_alpha   90.00
_cell.angle_beta   90.00
_cell.angle_gamma   90.00
#
_symmetry.space_group_name_H-M   'P 1'
#
loop_
_entity.id
_entity.type
_entity.pdbx_description
1 polymer ?
#
loop_
_entity_poly.entity_id
_entity_poly.type
_entity_poly.pdbx_seq_one_letter_code
_entity_poly.pdbx_strand_id
1 'polypeptide(L)'
;MDISGGYGGCVNRHAKENGYSIVVDIGGHGVGLEFHEDPFVSYVTPKGTEMLMVPGMVFTIEPMVNAGTAEIYQDADNGWTIYTDDGKPSAQWEVTVAVTEDGCEVLVW
;
A
#
# COMPACT_ATOMS: atom_id res chain seq x y z
N MET A 1 -7.22 -0.87 15.55
CA MET A 1 -6.06 -0.45 14.73
C MET A 1 -6.61 0.25 13.50
N ASP A 2 -6.02 1.35 13.10
CA ASP A 2 -6.44 2.05 11.88
C ASP A 2 -5.80 1.42 10.64
N ILE A 3 -6.39 1.66 9.46
CA ILE A 3 -5.94 1.06 8.20
C ILE A 3 -4.52 1.48 7.84
N SER A 4 -4.28 2.76 7.73
CA SER A 4 -3.01 3.27 7.23
C SER A 4 -1.89 3.21 8.26
N GLY A 5 -2.15 3.67 9.47
CA GLY A 5 -1.15 3.65 10.53
C GLY A 5 -0.86 2.25 11.06
N GLY A 6 -1.84 1.36 11.04
CA GLY A 6 -1.66 -0.02 11.44
C GLY A 6 -0.87 -0.84 10.43
N TYR A 7 -1.36 -0.93 9.21
CA TYR A 7 -0.69 -1.70 8.15
C TYR A 7 0.37 -0.88 7.41
N GLY A 8 -0.01 0.29 6.91
CA GLY A 8 0.88 1.10 6.09
C GLY A 8 2.14 1.53 6.83
N GLY A 9 1.99 2.01 8.05
CA GLY A 9 3.13 2.40 8.89
C GLY A 9 4.06 1.24 9.21
N CYS A 10 3.52 0.04 9.42
CA CYS A 10 4.33 -1.17 9.64
C CYS A 10 5.12 -1.56 8.38
N VAL A 11 4.48 -1.52 7.21
CA VAL A 11 5.13 -1.82 5.93
C VAL A 11 6.29 -0.85 5.66
N ASN A 12 6.06 0.44 5.82
CA ASN A 12 7.07 1.46 5.61
C ASN A 12 8.26 1.30 6.57
N ARG A 13 7.98 1.08 7.84
CA ARG A 13 9.03 0.86 8.84
C ARG A 13 9.85 -0.38 8.50
N HIS A 14 9.21 -1.49 8.18
CA HIS A 14 9.88 -2.74 7.83
C HIS A 14 10.78 -2.57 6.59
N ALA A 15 10.30 -1.88 5.56
CA ALA A 15 11.09 -1.58 4.38
C ALA A 15 12.34 -0.75 4.72
N LYS A 16 12.18 0.33 5.49
CA LYS A 16 13.28 1.19 5.92
C LYS A 16 14.34 0.45 6.74
N GLU A 17 13.92 -0.38 7.68
CA GLU A 17 14.82 -1.20 8.50
C GLU A 17 15.66 -2.17 7.66
N ASN A 18 15.18 -2.55 6.48
CA ASN A 18 15.88 -3.43 5.55
C ASN A 18 16.56 -2.69 4.39
N GLY A 19 16.62 -1.36 4.44
CA GLY A 19 17.34 -0.55 3.45
C GLY A 19 16.57 -0.25 2.17
N TYR A 20 15.25 -0.39 2.21
CA TYR A 20 14.35 -0.13 1.06
C TYR A 20 13.47 1.09 1.30
N SER A 21 12.88 1.60 0.23
CA SER A 21 11.93 2.71 0.27
C SER A 21 10.57 2.28 -0.26
N ILE A 22 9.51 2.81 0.32
CA ILE A 22 8.14 2.59 -0.16
C ILE A 22 7.69 3.81 -0.97
N VAL A 23 7.09 3.57 -2.12
CA VAL A 23 6.47 4.62 -2.95
C VAL A 23 5.29 5.23 -2.18
N VAL A 24 5.29 6.55 -2.07
CA VAL A 24 4.35 7.29 -1.22
C VAL A 24 3.01 7.56 -1.92
N ASP A 25 3.06 7.90 -3.21
CA ASP A 25 1.90 8.40 -3.96
C ASP A 25 0.92 7.29 -4.38
N ILE A 26 1.34 6.04 -4.29
CA ILE A 26 0.54 4.88 -4.66
C ILE A 26 0.36 4.00 -3.44
N GLY A 27 -0.89 3.69 -3.11
CA GLY A 27 -1.26 2.89 -1.95
C GLY A 27 -2.29 1.83 -2.29
N GLY A 28 -2.72 1.11 -1.28
CA GLY A 28 -3.83 0.17 -1.38
C GLY A 28 -5.18 0.89 -1.47
N HIS A 29 -6.22 0.13 -1.72
CA HIS A 29 -7.57 0.67 -1.91
C HIS A 29 -8.63 -0.30 -1.42
N GLY A 30 -9.81 0.24 -1.10
CA GLY A 30 -11.01 -0.58 -0.90
C GLY A 30 -11.39 -1.30 -2.18
N VAL A 31 -12.04 -2.44 -2.03
CA VAL A 31 -12.57 -3.23 -3.14
C VAL A 31 -13.86 -3.92 -2.70
N GLY A 32 -14.85 -3.95 -3.57
CA GLY A 32 -16.12 -4.58 -3.25
C GLY A 32 -17.13 -4.37 -4.37
N LEU A 33 -17.85 -3.24 -4.37
CA LEU A 33 -18.76 -2.88 -5.43
C LEU A 33 -18.02 -2.42 -6.68
N GLU A 34 -16.86 -1.80 -6.50
CA GLU A 34 -16.00 -1.35 -7.58
C GLU A 34 -14.59 -1.94 -7.42
N PHE A 35 -13.82 -1.91 -8.50
CA PHE A 35 -12.44 -2.41 -8.50
C PHE A 35 -11.54 -1.56 -7.59
N HIS A 36 -11.69 -0.22 -7.69
CA HIS A 36 -11.04 0.74 -6.80
C HIS A 36 -12.11 1.58 -6.13
N GLU A 37 -12.16 1.54 -4.81
CA GLU A 37 -13.07 2.37 -4.01
C GLU A 37 -12.40 2.79 -2.70
N ASP A 38 -13.03 3.70 -1.95
CA ASP A 38 -12.55 4.08 -0.63
C ASP A 38 -12.49 2.85 0.31
N PRO A 39 -11.56 2.84 1.27
CA PRO A 39 -10.60 3.89 1.57
C PRO A 39 -9.29 3.79 0.76
N PHE A 40 -8.53 4.87 0.69
CA PHE A 40 -7.13 4.85 0.27
C PHE A 40 -6.26 4.37 1.42
N VAL A 41 -5.38 3.40 1.17
CA VAL A 41 -4.50 2.81 2.20
C VAL A 41 -3.07 3.34 2.00
N SER A 42 -2.73 4.36 2.75
CA SER A 42 -1.39 4.98 2.73
C SER A 42 -0.38 4.16 3.52
N TYR A 43 0.88 4.20 3.10
CA TYR A 43 2.00 3.55 3.81
C TYR A 43 2.84 4.53 4.63
N VAL A 44 2.48 5.80 4.65
CA VAL A 44 3.27 6.85 5.32
C VAL A 44 2.50 7.62 6.40
N THR A 45 1.22 7.37 6.53
CA THR A 45 0.38 8.02 7.54
C THR A 45 0.73 7.53 8.94
N PRO A 46 0.87 8.43 9.92
CA PRO A 46 1.12 8.05 11.31
C PRO A 46 -0.01 7.19 11.88
N LYS A 47 0.36 6.25 12.73
CA LYS A 47 -0.59 5.35 13.41
C LYS A 47 -1.63 6.15 14.21
N GLY A 48 -2.88 5.75 14.10
CA GLY A 48 -3.98 6.33 14.88
C GLY A 48 -4.63 7.57 14.24
N THR A 49 -4.25 7.93 13.01
CA THR A 49 -4.73 9.16 12.34
C THR A 49 -5.67 8.90 11.16
N GLU A 50 -5.89 7.65 10.80
CA GLU A 50 -6.71 7.27 9.64
C GLU A 50 -7.96 6.49 10.06
N MET A 51 -8.72 6.06 9.05
CA MET A 51 -9.95 5.30 9.23
C MET A 51 -9.72 4.05 10.09
N LEU A 52 -10.58 3.86 11.07
CA LEU A 52 -10.56 2.69 11.93
C LEU A 52 -10.96 1.44 11.14
N MET A 53 -10.22 0.36 11.31
CA MET A 53 -10.59 -0.93 10.72
C MET A 53 -11.76 -1.53 11.48
N VAL A 54 -12.81 -1.91 10.76
CA VAL A 54 -13.96 -2.61 11.31
C VAL A 54 -14.18 -3.94 10.57
N PRO A 55 -14.69 -4.98 11.25
CA PRO A 55 -14.98 -6.25 10.59
C PRO A 55 -15.89 -6.07 9.38
N GLY A 56 -15.57 -6.78 8.30
CA GLY A 56 -16.29 -6.69 7.03
C GLY A 56 -15.66 -5.75 6.00
N MET A 57 -14.71 -4.91 6.39
CA MET A 57 -13.95 -4.08 5.42
C MET A 57 -13.07 -4.97 4.56
N VAL A 58 -13.02 -4.66 3.26
CA VAL A 58 -12.16 -5.35 2.28
C VAL A 58 -11.31 -4.30 1.58
N PHE A 59 -10.01 -4.50 1.57
CA PHE A 59 -9.07 -3.58 0.92
C PHE A 59 -7.81 -4.31 0.47
N THR A 60 -7.01 -3.65 -0.38
CA THR A 60 -5.75 -4.18 -0.85
C THR A 60 -4.57 -3.67 -0.06
N ILE A 61 -3.53 -4.50 0.01
CA ILE A 61 -2.20 -4.12 0.50
C ILE A 61 -1.24 -4.43 -0.65
N GLU A 62 -0.67 -3.39 -1.23
CA GLU A 62 0.06 -3.50 -2.50
C GLU A 62 1.29 -2.58 -2.56
N PRO A 63 2.19 -2.60 -1.57
CA PRO A 63 3.30 -1.67 -1.54
C PRO A 63 4.23 -1.87 -2.73
N MET A 64 4.68 -0.75 -3.30
CA MET A 64 5.78 -0.70 -4.26
C MET A 64 7.07 -0.46 -3.49
N VAL A 65 7.98 -1.41 -3.53
CA VAL A 65 9.23 -1.42 -2.76
C VAL A 65 10.39 -1.14 -3.69
N ASN A 66 11.07 -0.01 -3.48
CA ASN A 66 12.20 0.43 -4.29
C ASN A 66 13.51 0.14 -3.57
N ALA A 67 14.50 -0.37 -4.32
CA ALA A 67 15.85 -0.59 -3.79
C ALA A 67 16.59 0.72 -3.51
N GLY A 68 16.24 1.81 -4.20
CA GLY A 68 16.80 3.14 -4.01
C GLY A 68 15.83 4.09 -3.33
N THR A 69 15.65 5.27 -3.92
CA THR A 69 14.74 6.30 -3.41
C THR A 69 13.28 5.98 -3.69
N ALA A 70 12.37 6.64 -2.98
CA ALA A 70 10.93 6.45 -3.16
C ALA A 70 10.38 7.19 -4.38
N GLU A 71 11.15 8.07 -5.00
CA GLU A 71 10.72 8.87 -6.14
C GLU A 71 10.48 8.02 -7.37
N ILE A 72 9.37 8.31 -8.04
CA ILE A 72 8.92 7.64 -9.25
C ILE A 72 8.50 8.67 -10.31
N TYR A 73 8.41 8.23 -11.55
CA TYR A 73 7.76 9.00 -12.61
C TYR A 73 6.91 8.09 -13.49
N GLN A 74 5.90 8.69 -14.12
CA GLN A 74 5.00 8.00 -15.02
C GLN A 74 5.43 8.27 -16.48
N ASP A 75 5.37 7.23 -17.29
CA ASP A 75 5.62 7.35 -18.73
C ASP A 75 4.61 8.31 -19.36
N ALA A 76 5.12 9.40 -19.96
CA ALA A 76 4.28 10.43 -20.56
C ALA A 76 3.57 9.95 -21.85
N ASP A 77 4.14 8.97 -22.54
CA ASP A 77 3.61 8.49 -23.82
C ASP A 77 2.43 7.53 -23.62
N ASN A 78 2.54 6.59 -22.67
CA ASN A 78 1.46 5.64 -22.43
C ASN A 78 0.56 6.02 -21.23
N GLY A 79 0.99 6.94 -20.36
CA GLY A 79 0.22 7.38 -19.19
C GLY A 79 -0.04 6.29 -18.15
N TRP A 80 0.73 5.21 -18.20
CA TRP A 80 0.49 4.03 -17.36
C TRP A 80 1.74 3.54 -16.62
N THR A 81 2.84 3.30 -17.34
CA THR A 81 4.04 2.69 -16.78
C THR A 81 4.70 3.61 -15.76
N ILE A 82 5.04 3.04 -14.60
CA ILE A 82 5.74 3.72 -13.52
C ILE A 82 7.19 3.24 -13.48
N TYR A 83 8.11 4.20 -13.44
CA TYR A 83 9.54 3.94 -13.34
C TYR A 83 10.11 4.50 -12.05
N THR A 84 11.14 3.85 -11.51
CA THR A 84 11.95 4.44 -10.46
C THR A 84 12.78 5.59 -11.01
N ASP A 85 12.83 6.70 -10.29
CA ASP A 85 13.55 7.90 -10.75
C ASP A 85 15.05 7.67 -10.86
N ASP A 86 15.62 6.83 -9.98
CA ASP A 86 17.05 6.49 -9.96
C ASP A 86 17.44 5.26 -10.81
N GLY A 87 16.49 4.62 -11.47
CA GLY A 87 16.72 3.44 -12.29
C GLY A 87 17.05 2.16 -11.53
N LYS A 88 16.96 2.17 -10.20
CA LYS A 88 17.21 0.98 -9.38
C LYS A 88 15.99 0.04 -9.39
N PRO A 89 16.17 -1.25 -9.03
CA PRO A 89 15.08 -2.22 -9.03
C PRO A 89 13.92 -1.82 -8.12
N SER A 90 12.72 -2.22 -8.52
CA SER A 90 11.49 -2.11 -7.74
C SER A 90 10.70 -3.42 -7.84
N ALA A 91 9.95 -3.72 -6.79
CA ALA A 91 9.09 -4.89 -6.74
C ALA A 91 7.76 -4.53 -6.08
N GLN A 92 6.70 -5.21 -6.52
CA GLN A 92 5.37 -5.07 -5.95
C GLN A 92 4.73 -6.44 -5.80
N TRP A 93 3.99 -6.60 -4.73
CA TRP A 93 3.06 -7.72 -4.53
C TRP A 93 1.78 -7.19 -3.93
N GLU A 94 0.66 -7.68 -4.42
CA GLU A 94 -0.66 -7.27 -3.96
C GLU A 94 -1.40 -8.42 -3.30
N VAL A 95 -2.02 -8.14 -2.16
CA VAL A 95 -2.97 -9.05 -1.52
C VAL A 95 -4.27 -8.30 -1.24
N THR A 96 -5.39 -9.00 -1.30
CA THR A 96 -6.69 -8.49 -0.89
C THR A 96 -7.05 -9.12 0.45
N VAL A 97 -7.38 -8.30 1.43
CA VAL A 97 -7.68 -8.74 2.79
C VAL A 97 -9.08 -8.32 3.22
N ALA A 98 -9.71 -9.17 4.02
CA ALA A 98 -10.94 -8.86 4.73
C ALA A 98 -10.64 -8.72 6.22
N VAL A 99 -11.14 -7.67 6.84
CA VAL A 99 -11.02 -7.48 8.29
C VAL A 99 -12.02 -8.39 8.99
N THR A 100 -11.54 -9.13 9.98
CA THR A 100 -12.36 -9.99 10.85
C THR A 100 -12.38 -9.42 12.26
N GLU A 101 -13.17 -10.00 13.16
CA GLU A 101 -13.21 -9.58 14.57
C GLU A 101 -11.87 -9.77 15.27
N ASP A 102 -11.09 -10.77 14.87
CA ASP A 102 -9.83 -11.16 15.51
C ASP A 102 -8.58 -10.72 14.73
N GLY A 103 -8.73 -10.17 13.53
CA GLY A 103 -7.59 -9.80 12.69
C GLY A 103 -7.98 -9.60 11.24
N CYS A 104 -7.36 -10.36 10.35
CA CYS A 104 -7.70 -10.31 8.93
C CYS A 104 -7.55 -11.68 8.26
N GLU A 105 -8.27 -11.84 7.17
CA GLU A 105 -8.18 -13.00 6.28
C GLU A 105 -7.68 -12.54 4.91
N VAL A 106 -6.68 -13.23 4.38
CA VAL A 106 -6.20 -12.98 3.01
C VAL A 106 -7.11 -13.72 2.04
N LEU A 107 -7.81 -12.94 1.20
CA LEU A 107 -8.76 -13.49 0.22
C LEU A 107 -8.08 -13.84 -1.10
N VAL A 108 -7.15 -12.99 -1.54
CA VAL A 108 -6.43 -13.14 -2.82
C VAL A 108 -4.97 -12.80 -2.60
N TRP A 109 -4.12 -13.63 -3.16
CA TRP A 109 -2.68 -13.45 -3.13
C TRP A 109 -2.15 -12.83 -4.42
#